data_027b7d1f3e32834843be84048db5bcc1
#
_entry.id   027b7d1f3e32834843be84048db5bcc1
#
_cell.length_a   1.000
_cell.length_b   1.000
_cell.length_c   1.000
_cell.angle_alpha   90.00
_cell.angle_beta   90.00
_cell.angle_gamma   90.00
#
_symmetry.space_group_name_H-M   'P 1'
#
loop_
_entity.id
_entity.type
_entity.pdbx_description
1 polymer ?
#
loop_
_entity_poly.entity_id
_entity_poly.type
_entity_poly.pdbx_seq_one_letter_code
_entity_poly.pdbx_strand_id
1 'polypeptide(L)'
;NEHHKEEFAPAHTAEHLLNQTMIRMFGCERSRNAHIERKKSKINYNLNECPSAEQVAEIERVMNEVIAKDLPVTYEFVTRDNIPEGVVLDKLPEDASETLRIVRIGDYDICACIGNHVESTKEIGTFKITSTSYNEGNFRIVFKVIQ
;
A
#
# COMPACT_ATOMS: atom_id res chain seq x y z
N ASN A 1 20.06 -6.94 -9.59
CA ASN A 1 19.64 -7.01 -9.49
C ASN A 1 19.04 -7.04 -9.04
N GLU A 2 19.35 -6.98 -8.60
CA GLU A 2 18.76 -6.99 -8.27
C GLU A 2 17.74 -6.74 -8.27
N HIS A 3 17.56 -6.25 -8.16
CA HIS A 3 16.40 -6.02 -8.52
C HIS A 3 15.60 -7.02 -9.09
N HIS A 4 15.95 -7.96 -9.20
CA HIS A 4 15.35 -9.08 -9.81
C HIS A 4 14.52 -9.91 -8.90
N LYS A 5 14.20 -9.36 -7.75
CA LYS A 5 13.19 -9.96 -6.94
C LYS A 5 11.88 -9.74 -7.63
N GLU A 6 11.22 -10.79 -8.03
CA GLU A 6 9.88 -10.65 -8.54
C GLU A 6 9.05 -10.01 -7.44
N GLU A 7 8.34 -8.97 -7.76
CA GLU A 7 7.43 -8.38 -6.82
C GLU A 7 6.38 -9.41 -6.46
N PHE A 8 6.19 -9.62 -5.18
CA PHE A 8 5.14 -10.52 -4.74
C PHE A 8 3.82 -9.75 -4.79
N ALA A 9 3.04 -10.00 -5.82
CA ALA A 9 1.82 -9.22 -6.09
C ALA A 9 0.88 -9.12 -4.89
N PRO A 10 0.59 -10.21 -4.13
CA PRO A 10 -0.27 -10.06 -2.97
C PRO A 10 0.23 -9.05 -1.94
N ALA A 11 1.53 -9.05 -1.65
CA ALA A 11 2.09 -8.11 -0.68
C ALA A 11 2.11 -6.69 -1.23
N HIS A 12 2.37 -6.53 -2.54
CA HIS A 12 2.38 -5.21 -3.15
C HIS A 12 0.98 -4.57 -3.14
N THR A 13 -0.04 -5.35 -3.45
CA THR A 13 -1.41 -4.85 -3.36
C THR A 13 -1.78 -4.54 -1.91
N ALA A 14 -1.33 -5.38 -0.97
CA ALA A 14 -1.54 -5.11 0.46
C ALA A 14 -0.91 -3.78 0.87
N GLU A 15 0.27 -3.45 0.32
CA GLU A 15 0.90 -2.16 0.59
C GLU A 15 -0.02 -0.99 0.21
N HIS A 16 -0.65 -1.07 -0.95
CA HIS A 16 -1.58 -0.02 -1.40
C HIS A 16 -2.76 0.09 -0.44
N LEU A 17 -3.33 -1.03 -0.03
CA LEU A 17 -4.44 -1.02 0.92
C LEU A 17 -4.01 -0.46 2.27
N LEU A 18 -2.82 -0.83 2.71
CA LEU A 18 -2.31 -0.34 4.01
C LEU A 18 -2.08 1.16 3.98
N ASN A 19 -1.51 1.69 2.87
CA ASN A 19 -1.35 3.12 2.72
C ASN A 19 -2.68 3.85 2.88
N GLN A 20 -3.71 3.37 2.19
CA GLN A 20 -5.02 4.02 2.26
C GLN A 20 -5.63 3.89 3.66
N THR A 21 -5.47 2.72 4.29
CA THR A 21 -5.98 2.51 5.64
C THR A 21 -5.32 3.46 6.63
N MET A 22 -4.00 3.63 6.53
CA MET A 22 -3.27 4.55 7.41
C MET A 22 -3.70 6.00 7.17
N ILE A 23 -3.89 6.39 5.90
CA ILE A 23 -4.37 7.73 5.57
C ILE A 23 -5.73 7.97 6.23
N ARG A 24 -6.63 7.00 6.11
CA ARG A 24 -8.00 7.15 6.66
C ARG A 24 -8.03 7.15 8.18
N MET A 25 -7.18 6.34 8.81
CA MET A 25 -7.20 6.22 10.28
C MET A 25 -6.41 7.32 10.97
N PHE A 26 -5.29 7.75 10.40
CA PHE A 26 -4.37 8.64 11.08
C PHE A 26 -4.16 9.98 10.37
N GLY A 27 -4.66 10.13 9.16
CA GLY A 27 -4.48 11.38 8.41
C GLY A 27 -3.06 11.62 7.95
N CYS A 28 -2.24 10.58 7.93
CA CYS A 28 -0.86 10.71 7.50
C CYS A 28 -0.75 10.60 5.97
N GLU A 29 0.45 10.83 5.45
CA GLU A 29 0.72 10.68 4.03
C GLU A 29 1.01 9.20 3.70
N ARG A 30 0.93 8.87 2.43
CA ARG A 30 1.33 7.55 1.97
C ARG A 30 2.81 7.33 2.30
N SER A 31 3.16 6.07 2.54
CA SER A 31 4.55 5.74 2.84
C SER A 31 5.45 6.00 1.64
N ARG A 32 6.63 6.53 1.90
CA ARG A 32 7.67 6.71 0.89
C ARG A 32 8.82 5.74 1.11
N ASN A 33 8.71 4.89 2.12
CA ASN A 33 9.77 3.98 2.48
C ASN A 33 9.18 2.62 2.84
N ALA A 34 9.16 1.73 1.85
CA ALA A 34 8.62 0.40 2.03
C ALA A 34 9.55 -0.62 1.40
N HIS A 35 9.61 -1.78 2.01
CA HIS A 35 10.40 -2.89 1.50
C HIS A 35 9.48 -4.11 1.45
N ILE A 36 9.01 -4.41 0.26
CA ILE A 36 7.97 -5.42 0.05
C ILE A 36 8.57 -6.71 -0.44
N GLU A 37 8.40 -7.78 0.32
CA GLU A 37 8.92 -9.10 -0.01
C GLU A 37 7.89 -10.18 0.23
N ARG A 38 8.16 -11.35 -0.30
CA ARG A 38 7.23 -12.49 -0.19
C ARG A 38 7.02 -12.94 1.25
N LYS A 39 8.09 -13.07 2.02
CA LYS A 39 7.99 -13.63 3.38
C LYS A 39 7.52 -12.62 4.41
N LYS A 40 7.99 -11.40 4.30
CA LYS A 40 7.55 -10.33 5.16
C LYS A 40 7.92 -9.00 4.53
N SER A 41 7.16 -7.99 4.85
CA SER A 41 7.35 -6.66 4.30
C SER A 41 7.45 -5.66 5.43
N LYS A 42 8.17 -4.57 5.18
CA LYS A 42 8.34 -3.48 6.15
C LYS A 42 7.89 -2.19 5.49
N ILE A 43 7.19 -1.36 6.24
CA ILE A 43 6.70 -0.10 5.71
C ILE A 43 6.70 0.94 6.83
N ASN A 44 7.11 2.16 6.51
CA ASN A 44 7.24 3.22 7.49
C ASN A 44 6.28 4.36 7.20
N TYR A 45 5.76 4.96 8.27
CA TYR A 45 4.86 6.11 8.19
C TYR A 45 5.32 7.18 9.15
N ASN A 46 5.07 8.44 8.80
CA ASN A 46 5.35 9.56 9.69
C ASN A 46 4.11 9.85 10.52
N LEU A 47 4.20 9.63 11.81
CA LEU A 47 3.10 9.85 12.74
C LEU A 47 3.58 10.68 13.91
N ASN A 48 2.70 11.55 14.41
CA ASN A 48 3.02 12.39 15.56
C ASN A 48 3.02 11.64 16.88
N GLU A 49 2.33 10.50 16.93
CA GLU A 49 2.23 9.70 18.13
C GLU A 49 2.32 8.22 17.78
N CYS A 50 2.83 7.44 18.71
CA CYS A 50 2.87 5.99 18.53
C CYS A 50 1.45 5.44 18.63
N PRO A 51 0.97 4.70 17.61
CA PRO A 51 -0.33 4.06 17.71
C PRO A 51 -0.40 3.11 18.89
N SER A 52 -1.57 3.05 19.53
CA SER A 52 -1.81 2.12 20.63
C SER A 52 -1.95 0.70 20.12
N ALA A 53 -1.87 -0.27 21.03
CA ALA A 53 -2.08 -1.67 20.66
C ALA A 53 -3.48 -1.86 20.06
N GLU A 54 -4.47 -1.14 20.57
CA GLU A 54 -5.82 -1.21 20.02
C GLU A 54 -5.89 -0.67 18.60
N GLN A 55 -5.16 0.41 18.33
CA GLN A 55 -5.11 0.98 16.98
C GLN A 55 -4.39 0.04 16.01
N VAL A 56 -3.34 -0.61 16.45
CA VAL A 56 -2.63 -1.58 15.62
C VAL A 56 -3.56 -2.76 15.29
N ALA A 57 -4.31 -3.25 16.27
CA ALA A 57 -5.27 -4.32 16.04
C ALA A 57 -6.36 -3.87 15.06
N GLU A 58 -6.75 -2.61 15.13
CA GLU A 58 -7.76 -2.07 14.22
C GLU A 58 -7.24 -2.00 12.79
N ILE A 59 -5.97 -1.62 12.61
CA ILE A 59 -5.36 -1.61 11.27
C ILE A 59 -5.50 -3.00 10.65
N GLU A 60 -5.11 -4.03 11.39
CA GLU A 60 -5.15 -5.40 10.89
C GLU A 60 -6.58 -5.84 10.58
N ARG A 61 -7.52 -5.49 11.45
CA ARG A 61 -8.93 -5.83 11.25
C ARG A 61 -9.49 -5.17 9.98
N VAL A 62 -9.23 -3.87 9.82
CA VAL A 62 -9.71 -3.13 8.65
C VAL A 62 -9.10 -3.70 7.36
N MET A 63 -7.81 -4.00 7.38
CA MET A 63 -7.15 -4.58 6.21
C MET A 63 -7.83 -5.88 5.78
N ASN A 64 -8.08 -6.77 6.74
CA ASN A 64 -8.70 -8.06 6.40
C ASN A 64 -10.16 -7.89 5.97
N GLU A 65 -10.84 -6.89 6.50
CA GLU A 65 -12.19 -6.58 6.10
C GLU A 65 -12.25 -6.11 4.64
N VAL A 66 -11.32 -5.23 4.26
CA VAL A 66 -11.24 -4.75 2.88
C VAL A 66 -10.86 -5.89 1.93
N ILE A 67 -9.92 -6.72 2.33
CA ILE A 67 -9.53 -7.89 1.53
C ILE A 67 -10.74 -8.79 1.28
N ALA A 68 -11.54 -9.02 2.30
CA ALA A 68 -12.72 -9.90 2.20
C ALA A 68 -13.79 -9.34 1.28
N LYS A 69 -13.78 -8.03 1.01
CA LYS A 69 -14.75 -7.42 0.09
C LYS A 69 -14.49 -7.81 -1.36
N ASP A 70 -13.34 -8.40 -1.65
CA ASP A 70 -13.00 -8.88 -3.00
C ASP A 70 -13.09 -7.76 -4.04
N LEU A 71 -12.43 -6.63 -3.76
CA LEU A 71 -12.45 -5.49 -4.64
C LEU A 71 -11.61 -5.73 -5.89
N PRO A 72 -12.08 -5.32 -7.06
CA PRO A 72 -11.28 -5.50 -8.28
C PRO A 72 -10.10 -4.54 -8.33
N VAL A 73 -8.99 -5.00 -8.87
CA VAL A 73 -7.83 -4.15 -9.12
C VAL A 73 -7.84 -3.86 -10.62
N THR A 74 -7.97 -2.59 -10.97
CA THR A 74 -8.08 -2.18 -12.36
C THR A 74 -7.01 -1.16 -12.71
N TYR A 75 -6.75 -1.03 -14.00
CA TYR A 75 -5.70 -0.15 -14.50
C TYR A 75 -6.26 0.79 -15.55
N GLU A 76 -5.73 2.02 -15.56
CA GLU A 76 -6.02 2.95 -16.65
C GLU A 76 -4.75 3.74 -16.93
N PHE A 77 -4.64 4.23 -18.15
CA PHE A 77 -3.50 5.03 -18.55
C PHE A 77 -3.97 6.45 -18.77
N VAL A 78 -3.25 7.39 -18.17
CA VAL A 78 -3.59 8.81 -18.25
C VAL A 78 -2.33 9.60 -18.57
N THR A 79 -2.50 10.80 -19.13
CA THR A 79 -1.37 11.70 -19.33
C THR A 79 -1.17 12.50 -18.05
N ARG A 80 0.01 13.13 -17.92
CA ARG A 80 0.28 13.96 -16.76
C ARG A 80 -0.70 15.14 -16.64
N ASP A 81 -1.32 15.54 -17.74
CA ASP A 81 -2.29 16.62 -17.72
C ASP A 81 -3.67 16.20 -17.21
N ASN A 82 -3.91 14.90 -17.12
CA ASN A 82 -5.21 14.34 -16.75
C ASN A 82 -5.13 13.42 -15.55
N ILE A 83 -4.33 13.81 -14.55
CA ILE A 83 -4.15 12.98 -13.35
C ILE A 83 -5.43 12.97 -12.53
N PRO A 84 -5.97 11.80 -12.17
CA PRO A 84 -7.14 11.72 -11.31
C PRO A 84 -6.88 12.34 -9.94
N GLU A 85 -7.92 12.85 -9.33
CA GLU A 85 -7.84 13.38 -7.99
C GLU A 85 -7.40 12.28 -7.01
N GLY A 86 -6.56 12.63 -6.08
CA GLY A 86 -6.07 11.68 -5.07
C GLY A 86 -4.76 11.01 -5.41
N VAL A 87 -4.29 11.15 -6.66
CA VAL A 87 -3.03 10.52 -7.08
C VAL A 87 -1.86 11.42 -6.74
N VAL A 88 -0.84 10.83 -6.11
CA VAL A 88 0.38 11.53 -5.72
C VAL A 88 1.50 11.10 -6.67
N LEU A 89 2.20 12.08 -7.24
CA LEU A 89 3.23 11.81 -8.26
C LEU A 89 4.66 11.87 -7.75
N ASP A 90 4.87 12.22 -6.51
CA ASP A 90 6.23 12.48 -6.02
C ASP A 90 7.12 11.23 -5.94
N LYS A 91 6.57 10.05 -6.14
CA LYS A 91 7.36 8.82 -6.21
C LYS A 91 7.77 8.46 -7.64
N LEU A 92 7.29 9.21 -8.63
CA LEU A 92 7.58 8.91 -10.02
C LEU A 92 8.78 9.71 -10.49
N PRO A 93 9.65 9.13 -11.32
CA PRO A 93 10.76 9.89 -11.90
C PRO A 93 10.25 11.04 -12.74
N GLU A 94 10.95 12.15 -12.72
CA GLU A 94 10.56 13.32 -13.52
C GLU A 94 10.58 13.02 -15.01
N ASP A 95 11.45 12.12 -15.42
CA ASP A 95 11.57 11.75 -16.81
C ASP A 95 10.73 10.53 -17.17
N ALA A 96 9.81 10.13 -16.30
CA ALA A 96 8.87 9.06 -16.62
C ALA A 96 8.06 9.48 -17.85
N SER A 97 7.63 8.50 -18.62
CA SER A 97 6.86 8.76 -19.81
C SER A 97 5.66 9.65 -19.52
N GLU A 98 5.17 10.33 -20.56
CA GLU A 98 4.00 11.20 -20.39
C GLU A 98 2.74 10.42 -20.03
N THR A 99 2.74 9.12 -20.29
CA THR A 99 1.61 8.25 -19.94
C THR A 99 1.89 7.56 -18.61
N LEU A 100 0.96 7.69 -17.69
CA LEU A 100 1.07 7.10 -16.37
C LEU A 100 0.02 6.01 -16.22
N ARG A 101 0.41 4.91 -15.55
CA ARG A 101 -0.55 3.86 -15.25
C ARG A 101 -1.13 4.11 -13.86
N ILE A 102 -2.44 4.21 -13.80
CA ILE A 102 -3.17 4.41 -12.56
C ILE A 102 -3.77 3.07 -12.14
N VAL A 103 -3.53 2.70 -10.88
CA VAL A 103 -4.07 1.47 -10.31
C VAL A 103 -5.21 1.85 -9.36
N ARG A 104 -6.38 1.26 -9.58
CA ARG A 104 -7.53 1.44 -8.69
C ARG A 104 -7.85 0.14 -8.03
N ILE A 105 -8.10 0.18 -6.73
CA ILE A 105 -8.53 -0.99 -5.97
C ILE A 105 -9.95 -0.70 -5.51
N GLY A 106 -10.92 -1.14 -6.31
CA GLY A 106 -12.32 -0.80 -6.09
C GLY A 106 -12.47 0.71 -6.00
N ASP A 107 -13.22 1.17 -5.01
CA ASP A 107 -13.30 2.59 -4.67
C ASP A 107 -12.50 2.91 -3.40
N TYR A 108 -11.63 2.00 -2.98
CA TYR A 108 -10.87 2.15 -1.74
C TYR A 108 -9.56 2.90 -1.93
N ASP A 109 -8.81 2.60 -2.98
CA ASP A 109 -7.51 3.24 -3.20
C ASP A 109 -7.29 3.56 -4.67
N ILE A 110 -6.51 4.60 -4.93
CA ILE A 110 -6.10 5.00 -6.27
C ILE A 110 -4.65 5.51 -6.18
N CYS A 111 -3.81 5.05 -7.10
CA CYS A 111 -2.39 5.38 -7.05
C CYS A 111 -1.74 5.18 -8.41
N ALA A 112 -0.75 6.02 -8.72
CA ALA A 112 0.09 5.79 -9.89
C ALA A 112 1.14 4.74 -9.51
N CYS A 113 1.19 3.65 -10.26
CA CYS A 113 2.09 2.55 -9.93
C CYS A 113 2.33 1.66 -11.13
N ILE A 114 3.56 1.19 -11.30
CA ILE A 114 3.91 0.32 -12.41
C ILE A 114 4.19 -1.13 -11.99
N GLY A 115 4.04 -1.45 -10.71
CA GLY A 115 4.31 -2.80 -10.24
C GLY A 115 3.19 -3.78 -10.52
N ASN A 116 3.42 -5.04 -10.18
CA ASN A 116 2.43 -6.10 -10.36
C ASN A 116 1.46 -6.16 -9.18
N HIS A 117 0.19 -6.40 -9.51
CA HIS A 117 -0.85 -6.52 -8.51
C HIS A 117 -1.70 -7.77 -8.75
N VAL A 118 -2.43 -8.20 -7.72
CA VAL A 118 -3.43 -9.24 -7.87
C VAL A 118 -4.65 -8.68 -8.63
N GLU A 119 -5.49 -9.56 -9.15
CA GLU A 119 -6.67 -9.12 -9.90
C GLU A 119 -7.81 -8.68 -8.97
N SER A 120 -7.84 -9.21 -7.75
CA SER A 120 -8.82 -8.79 -6.75
C SER A 120 -8.20 -8.92 -5.37
N THR A 121 -8.73 -8.14 -4.41
CA THR A 121 -8.15 -8.10 -3.08
C THR A 121 -8.22 -9.44 -2.35
N LYS A 122 -9.20 -10.27 -2.67
CA LYS A 122 -9.33 -11.56 -2.04
C LYS A 122 -8.10 -12.44 -2.28
N GLU A 123 -7.41 -12.23 -3.39
CA GLU A 123 -6.21 -13.00 -3.72
C GLU A 123 -5.02 -12.65 -2.82
N ILE A 124 -5.10 -11.56 -2.06
CA ILE A 124 -4.06 -11.22 -1.09
C ILE A 124 -3.97 -12.27 0.00
N GLY A 125 -5.11 -12.84 0.38
CA GLY A 125 -5.18 -13.78 1.49
C GLY A 125 -5.44 -13.06 2.79
N THR A 126 -4.71 -13.42 3.85
CA THR A 126 -4.87 -12.82 5.16
C THR A 126 -3.70 -11.87 5.45
N PHE A 127 -4.01 -10.66 5.85
CA PHE A 127 -3.01 -9.67 6.25
C PHE A 127 -2.72 -9.84 7.73
N LYS A 128 -1.43 -9.91 8.08
CA LYS A 128 -1.04 -10.05 9.47
C LYS A 128 0.12 -9.13 9.81
N ILE A 129 -0.04 -8.34 10.87
CA ILE A 129 1.03 -7.50 11.39
C ILE A 129 1.85 -8.38 12.34
N THR A 130 3.14 -8.53 12.05
CA THR A 130 4.01 -9.36 12.88
C THR A 130 4.74 -8.56 13.94
N SER A 131 5.02 -7.29 13.68
CA SER A 131 5.62 -6.42 14.69
C SER A 131 5.46 -4.97 14.28
N THR A 132 5.63 -4.07 15.23
CA THR A 132 5.64 -2.63 14.98
C THR A 132 6.72 -2.00 15.84
N SER A 133 7.19 -0.83 15.42
CA SER A 133 8.10 -0.04 16.23
C SER A 133 7.85 1.43 15.96
N TYR A 134 8.23 2.28 16.90
CA TYR A 134 8.05 3.71 16.77
C TYR A 134 9.28 4.42 17.32
N ASN A 135 9.84 5.33 16.55
CA ASN A 135 11.01 6.07 16.95
C ASN A 135 11.00 7.46 16.31
N GLU A 136 10.84 8.47 17.15
CA GLU A 136 10.92 9.87 16.72
C GLU A 136 10.10 10.19 15.48
N GLY A 137 8.82 9.84 15.52
CA GLY A 137 7.90 10.14 14.44
C GLY A 137 7.84 9.08 13.36
N ASN A 138 8.73 8.10 13.40
CA ASN A 138 8.74 7.04 12.40
C ASN A 138 8.07 5.78 12.96
N PHE A 139 6.91 5.46 12.41
CA PHE A 139 6.18 4.25 12.79
C PHE A 139 6.41 3.19 11.73
N ARG A 140 6.98 2.06 12.14
CA ARG A 140 7.25 0.95 11.22
C ARG A 140 6.29 -0.20 11.49
N ILE A 141 5.71 -0.71 10.42
CA ILE A 141 4.87 -1.90 10.46
C ILE A 141 5.61 -3.00 9.71
N VAL A 142 5.75 -4.16 10.34
CA VAL A 142 6.24 -5.36 9.66
C VAL A 142 5.04 -6.27 9.51
N PHE A 143 4.75 -6.68 8.28
CA PHE A 143 3.57 -7.49 8.01
C PHE A 143 3.89 -8.62 7.05
N LYS A 144 2.97 -9.56 6.97
CA LYS A 144 3.03 -10.62 5.97
C LYS A 144 1.61 -10.90 5.48
N VAL A 145 1.52 -11.54 4.32
CA VAL A 145 0.24 -12.00 3.80
C VAL A 145 0.29 -13.52 3.74
N ILE A 146 -0.78 -14.15 4.18
CA ILE A 146 -0.89 -15.61 4.27
C ILE A 146 -1.90 -16.06 3.23
N GLN A 147 -1.42 -16.84 2.28
CA GLN A 147 -2.25 -17.32 1.19
C GLN A 147 -3.15 -18.50 1.60
#